data_0a80c39a3e9f00f20d2a6b357d596935
#
_entry.id   0a80c39a3e9f00f20d2a6b357d596935
#
_cell.length_a   1.000
_cell.length_b   1.000
_cell.length_c   1.000
_cell.angle_alpha   90.00
_cell.angle_beta   90.00
_cell.angle_gamma   90.00
#
_symmetry.space_group_name_H-M   'P 1'
#
loop_
_entity.id
_entity.type
_entity.pdbx_description
1 polymer ?
#
loop_
_entity_poly.entity_id
_entity_poly.type
_entity_poly.pdbx_seq_one_letter_code
_entity_poly.pdbx_strand_id
1 'polypeptide(L)'
;MYESLQLHCDDFHLYVYAFDDVCLNYLKSRNFKNLTVVSLKEFETMELLEAKKTRTAGEYCWTCSSSTIDFSIKHFNLDNCTYVDADMLFYSNPRVLIDEMGTNSVLITSHRYTKEYDQSDVSGKYCVQFMTFKNTPEGMAVLDWWRKACIEWCFGRVEDGKFGDQKYVDEFQTRFSGVHELKHLGGGVAPWNVQQYTFSSKDEKIRGKEIVSGKEFDLVFFHFHGLKFYENNIVGLTGELYEIRKEIQSMFYFPYIDLLNASKKIIHVDVKDVDPNGNAGFAPYKPLGFSLLLRFYLSGLKQSLTNIFGKSLKKRILHHYFFYNK
;
A
#
# COMPACT_ATOMS: atom_id res chain seq x y z
N MET A 1 5.63 -9.80 1.68
CA MET A 1 4.17 -10.00 1.68
C MET A 1 3.79 -11.49 1.57
N TYR A 2 4.15 -12.23 0.49
CA TYR A 2 3.80 -13.66 0.29
C TYR A 2 4.16 -14.55 1.49
N GLU A 3 5.41 -14.49 1.98
CA GLU A 3 5.86 -15.33 3.10
C GLU A 3 5.06 -15.06 4.40
N SER A 4 4.74 -13.80 4.68
CA SER A 4 3.92 -13.46 5.85
C SER A 4 2.46 -13.92 5.68
N LEU A 5 1.91 -13.87 4.47
CA LEU A 5 0.59 -14.41 4.19
C LEU A 5 0.59 -15.94 4.38
N GLN A 6 1.61 -16.63 3.87
CA GLN A 6 1.77 -18.08 4.01
C GLN A 6 1.92 -18.52 5.48
N LEU A 7 2.56 -17.68 6.31
CA LEU A 7 2.72 -17.97 7.74
C LEU A 7 1.38 -17.96 8.50
N HIS A 8 0.44 -17.09 8.08
CA HIS A 8 -0.78 -16.82 8.82
C HIS A 8 -2.07 -17.34 8.16
N CYS A 9 -2.00 -17.83 6.93
CA CYS A 9 -3.16 -18.28 6.18
C CYS A 9 -2.79 -19.52 5.34
N ASP A 10 -3.43 -20.66 5.62
CA ASP A 10 -3.20 -21.90 4.87
C ASP A 10 -4.08 -21.98 3.62
N ASP A 11 -5.23 -21.30 3.63
CA ASP A 11 -6.24 -21.31 2.56
C ASP A 11 -6.21 -20.00 1.77
N PHE A 12 -5.22 -19.87 0.88
CA PHE A 12 -5.13 -18.78 -0.09
C PHE A 12 -4.51 -19.24 -1.40
N HIS A 13 -4.77 -18.50 -2.46
CA HIS A 13 -4.00 -18.56 -3.70
C HIS A 13 -3.70 -17.14 -4.16
N LEU A 14 -2.41 -16.83 -4.36
CA LEU A 14 -1.95 -15.49 -4.74
C LEU A 14 -1.72 -15.40 -6.25
N TYR A 15 -2.36 -14.45 -6.91
CA TYR A 15 -2.13 -14.11 -8.31
C TYR A 15 -1.24 -12.88 -8.39
N VAL A 16 -0.01 -13.05 -8.88
CA VAL A 16 0.96 -11.95 -9.00
C VAL A 16 1.04 -11.50 -10.44
N TYR A 17 0.66 -10.26 -10.69
CA TYR A 17 0.78 -9.62 -11.99
C TYR A 17 2.17 -9.01 -12.14
N ALA A 18 3.01 -9.63 -12.93
CA ALA A 18 4.40 -9.20 -13.14
C ALA A 18 4.45 -8.09 -14.21
N PHE A 19 4.81 -6.88 -13.81
CA PHE A 19 4.84 -5.71 -14.69
C PHE A 19 6.14 -5.56 -15.51
N ASP A 20 7.07 -6.49 -15.33
CA ASP A 20 8.30 -6.62 -16.14
C ASP A 20 8.73 -8.08 -16.28
N ASP A 21 9.57 -8.34 -17.28
CA ASP A 21 10.04 -9.67 -17.60
C ASP A 21 11.02 -10.24 -16.55
N VAL A 22 11.73 -9.40 -15.82
CA VAL A 22 12.65 -9.86 -14.77
C VAL A 22 11.86 -10.44 -13.60
N CYS A 23 10.85 -9.72 -13.14
CA CYS A 23 9.93 -10.19 -12.12
C CYS A 23 9.20 -11.47 -12.57
N LEU A 24 8.66 -11.47 -13.79
CA LEU A 24 7.99 -12.62 -14.40
C LEU A 24 8.86 -13.88 -14.39
N ASN A 25 10.06 -13.76 -14.94
CA ASN A 25 10.97 -14.89 -15.11
C ASN A 25 11.48 -15.39 -13.75
N TYR A 26 11.82 -14.49 -12.84
CA TYR A 26 12.25 -14.84 -11.49
C TYR A 26 11.14 -15.61 -10.75
N LEU A 27 9.93 -15.07 -10.69
CA LEU A 27 8.84 -15.71 -9.96
C LEU A 27 8.42 -17.03 -10.58
N LYS A 28 8.40 -17.16 -11.92
CA LYS A 28 8.13 -18.44 -12.63
C LYS A 28 9.23 -19.47 -12.40
N SER A 29 10.47 -19.07 -12.18
CA SER A 29 11.58 -19.98 -11.87
C SER A 29 11.50 -20.55 -10.45
N ARG A 30 10.71 -19.92 -9.56
CA ARG A 30 10.50 -20.36 -8.18
C ARG A 30 9.25 -21.22 -8.06
N ASN A 31 9.35 -22.28 -7.34
CA ASN A 31 8.24 -23.20 -7.14
C ASN A 31 7.41 -22.80 -5.90
N PHE A 32 6.87 -21.57 -5.91
CA PHE A 32 6.05 -21.07 -4.82
C PHE A 32 4.72 -21.83 -4.73
N LYS A 33 4.35 -22.27 -3.52
CA LYS A 33 3.04 -22.84 -3.27
C LYS A 33 1.95 -21.80 -3.37
N ASN A 34 0.78 -22.18 -3.89
CA ASN A 34 -0.41 -21.32 -3.91
C ASN A 34 -0.14 -19.94 -4.54
N LEU A 35 0.70 -19.91 -5.60
CA LEU A 35 1.04 -18.69 -6.31
C LEU A 35 1.01 -18.94 -7.82
N THR A 36 0.29 -18.08 -8.53
CA THR A 36 0.28 -18.01 -10.01
C THR A 36 0.82 -16.68 -10.46
N VAL A 37 1.76 -16.69 -11.39
CA VAL A 37 2.33 -15.46 -11.98
C VAL A 37 1.68 -15.21 -13.33
N VAL A 38 1.05 -14.05 -13.48
CA VAL A 38 0.40 -13.58 -14.70
C VAL A 38 1.30 -12.55 -15.37
N SER A 39 1.60 -12.74 -16.65
CA SER A 39 2.36 -11.76 -17.43
C SER A 39 1.47 -10.63 -17.93
N LEU A 40 2.06 -9.47 -18.21
CA LEU A 40 1.34 -8.38 -18.89
C LEU A 40 0.76 -8.83 -20.24
N LYS A 41 1.47 -9.67 -20.99
CA LYS A 41 1.01 -10.20 -22.27
C LYS A 41 -0.29 -11.03 -22.17
N GLU A 42 -0.48 -11.74 -21.05
CA GLU A 42 -1.70 -12.51 -20.77
C GLU A 42 -2.84 -11.60 -20.30
N PHE A 43 -2.51 -10.53 -19.60
CA PHE A 43 -3.44 -9.67 -18.89
C PHE A 43 -3.91 -8.45 -19.70
N GLU A 44 -2.99 -7.80 -20.43
CA GLU A 44 -3.28 -6.51 -21.08
C GLU A 44 -4.28 -6.66 -22.23
N THR A 45 -5.38 -5.92 -22.13
CA THR A 45 -6.36 -5.73 -23.22
C THR A 45 -5.96 -4.53 -24.10
N MET A 46 -6.60 -4.38 -25.27
CA MET A 46 -6.37 -3.21 -26.12
C MET A 46 -6.70 -1.89 -25.41
N GLU A 47 -7.73 -1.88 -24.54
CA GLU A 47 -8.10 -0.70 -23.73
C GLU A 47 -6.99 -0.33 -22.73
N LEU A 48 -6.40 -1.31 -22.05
CA LEU A 48 -5.29 -1.11 -21.11
C LEU A 48 -4.03 -0.64 -21.84
N LEU A 49 -3.72 -1.22 -23.01
CA LEU A 49 -2.58 -0.79 -23.83
C LEU A 49 -2.72 0.63 -24.32
N GLU A 50 -3.95 1.07 -24.64
CA GLU A 50 -4.21 2.47 -25.03
C GLU A 50 -4.04 3.41 -23.81
N ALA A 51 -4.61 3.06 -22.66
CA ALA A 51 -4.43 3.83 -21.43
C ALA A 51 -2.94 3.93 -21.03
N LYS A 52 -2.16 2.86 -21.18
CA LYS A 52 -0.72 2.80 -20.88
C LYS A 52 0.10 3.87 -21.56
N LYS A 53 -0.27 4.28 -22.77
CA LYS A 53 0.45 5.30 -23.56
C LYS A 53 0.50 6.67 -22.89
N THR A 54 -0.46 6.98 -22.02
CA THR A 54 -0.63 8.29 -21.38
C THR A 54 -0.38 8.29 -19.89
N ARG A 55 -0.04 7.15 -19.30
CA ARG A 55 0.18 6.96 -17.85
C ARG A 55 1.66 6.82 -17.55
N THR A 56 2.09 7.35 -16.42
CA THR A 56 3.37 6.93 -15.80
C THR A 56 3.26 5.47 -15.34
N ALA A 57 4.39 4.82 -15.03
CA ALA A 57 4.39 3.43 -14.53
C ALA A 57 3.50 3.25 -13.28
N GLY A 58 3.56 4.19 -12.32
CA GLY A 58 2.71 4.15 -11.13
C GLY A 58 1.23 4.34 -11.45
N GLU A 59 0.89 5.32 -12.29
CA GLU A 59 -0.50 5.55 -12.72
C GLU A 59 -1.07 4.37 -13.51
N TYR A 60 -0.21 3.68 -14.27
CA TYR A 60 -0.62 2.48 -14.98
C TYR A 60 -0.88 1.31 -14.02
N CYS A 61 -0.05 1.14 -12.97
CA CYS A 61 -0.32 0.17 -11.92
C CYS A 61 -1.70 0.43 -11.28
N TRP A 62 -2.01 1.67 -10.91
CA TRP A 62 -3.32 2.05 -10.39
C TRP A 62 -4.45 1.80 -11.39
N THR A 63 -4.25 2.14 -12.67
CA THR A 63 -5.23 1.85 -13.73
C THR A 63 -5.56 0.37 -13.81
N CYS A 64 -4.58 -0.51 -13.54
CA CYS A 64 -4.71 -1.96 -13.60
C CYS A 64 -5.37 -2.59 -12.37
N SER A 65 -5.43 -1.93 -11.20
CA SER A 65 -5.91 -2.52 -9.93
C SER A 65 -7.26 -3.24 -10.09
N SER A 66 -8.28 -2.54 -10.60
CA SER A 66 -9.61 -3.13 -10.85
C SER A 66 -9.60 -4.20 -11.93
N SER A 67 -8.78 -4.04 -12.96
CA SER A 67 -8.67 -4.99 -14.07
C SER A 67 -8.00 -6.30 -13.65
N THR A 68 -7.06 -6.28 -12.70
CA THR A 68 -6.45 -7.50 -12.14
C THR A 68 -7.46 -8.37 -11.42
N ILE A 69 -8.39 -7.75 -10.68
CA ILE A 69 -9.47 -8.44 -9.99
C ILE A 69 -10.43 -9.07 -11.00
N ASP A 70 -10.88 -8.29 -11.99
CA ASP A 70 -11.80 -8.74 -13.04
C ASP A 70 -11.21 -9.92 -13.83
N PHE A 71 -9.95 -9.77 -14.24
CA PHE A 71 -9.23 -10.85 -14.93
C PHE A 71 -9.12 -12.10 -14.06
N SER A 72 -8.71 -11.96 -12.79
CA SER A 72 -8.57 -13.10 -11.88
C SER A 72 -9.89 -13.85 -11.73
N ILE A 73 -10.99 -13.15 -11.45
CA ILE A 73 -12.31 -13.76 -11.29
C ILE A 73 -12.73 -14.53 -12.56
N LYS A 74 -12.61 -13.89 -13.72
CA LYS A 74 -13.09 -14.45 -14.98
C LYS A 74 -12.17 -15.56 -15.51
N HIS A 75 -10.85 -15.31 -15.52
CA HIS A 75 -9.89 -16.23 -16.13
C HIS A 75 -9.70 -17.50 -15.32
N PHE A 76 -9.69 -17.38 -13.97
CA PHE A 76 -9.50 -18.52 -13.07
C PHE A 76 -10.82 -19.05 -12.49
N ASN A 77 -11.97 -18.52 -12.94
CA ASN A 77 -13.30 -18.92 -12.48
C ASN A 77 -13.45 -18.89 -10.95
N LEU A 78 -13.09 -17.76 -10.34
CA LEU A 78 -13.10 -17.62 -8.88
C LEU A 78 -14.48 -17.15 -8.38
N ASP A 79 -14.86 -17.63 -7.19
CA ASP A 79 -16.05 -17.15 -6.50
C ASP A 79 -15.86 -15.75 -5.92
N ASN A 80 -14.64 -15.39 -5.60
CA ASN A 80 -14.23 -14.06 -5.12
C ASN A 80 -12.75 -13.82 -5.34
N CYS A 81 -12.36 -12.53 -5.34
CA CYS A 81 -10.97 -12.12 -5.38
C CYS A 81 -10.74 -10.95 -4.44
N THR A 82 -9.65 -11.00 -3.68
CA THR A 82 -9.20 -9.90 -2.83
C THR A 82 -7.94 -9.28 -3.42
N TYR A 83 -8.01 -7.98 -3.73
CA TYR A 83 -6.84 -7.18 -4.09
C TYR A 83 -6.05 -6.82 -2.84
N VAL A 84 -4.74 -6.90 -2.94
CA VAL A 84 -3.81 -6.46 -1.89
C VAL A 84 -2.63 -5.71 -2.50
N ASP A 85 -2.22 -4.62 -1.86
CA ASP A 85 -0.99 -3.92 -2.24
C ASP A 85 0.25 -4.75 -1.90
N ALA A 86 1.31 -4.64 -2.70
CA ALA A 86 2.51 -5.46 -2.54
C ALA A 86 3.38 -5.07 -1.33
N ASP A 87 3.25 -3.82 -0.85
CA ASP A 87 4.01 -3.27 0.27
C ASP A 87 3.32 -3.47 1.63
N MET A 88 2.65 -4.60 1.79
CA MET A 88 2.00 -5.04 3.03
C MET A 88 2.75 -6.19 3.69
N LEU A 89 2.62 -6.27 5.03
CA LEU A 89 3.03 -7.43 5.82
C LEU A 89 1.87 -7.90 6.68
N PHE A 90 1.56 -9.20 6.63
CA PHE A 90 0.51 -9.82 7.43
C PHE A 90 1.06 -10.26 8.80
N TYR A 91 0.26 -10.09 9.84
CA TYR A 91 0.53 -10.45 11.23
C TYR A 91 -0.49 -11.43 11.80
N SER A 92 -1.60 -11.63 11.10
CA SER A 92 -2.60 -12.67 11.39
C SER A 92 -3.39 -13.01 10.13
N ASN A 93 -4.27 -14.01 10.24
CA ASN A 93 -5.05 -14.50 9.11
C ASN A 93 -6.02 -13.43 8.58
N PRO A 94 -5.88 -12.99 7.31
CA PRO A 94 -6.75 -11.98 6.71
C PRO A 94 -8.19 -12.45 6.47
N ARG A 95 -8.47 -13.76 6.61
CA ARG A 95 -9.81 -14.30 6.43
C ARG A 95 -10.85 -13.62 7.31
N VAL A 96 -10.48 -13.21 8.54
CA VAL A 96 -11.35 -12.49 9.46
C VAL A 96 -11.90 -11.19 8.87
N LEU A 97 -11.13 -10.52 8.01
CA LEU A 97 -11.57 -9.29 7.33
C LEU A 97 -12.58 -9.61 6.21
N ILE A 98 -12.31 -10.68 5.45
CA ILE A 98 -13.19 -11.11 4.34
C ILE A 98 -14.52 -11.61 4.91
N ASP A 99 -14.50 -12.39 5.99
CA ASP A 99 -15.69 -12.94 6.64
C ASP A 99 -16.61 -11.84 7.19
N GLU A 100 -16.04 -10.67 7.57
CA GLU A 100 -16.85 -9.53 8.05
C GLU A 100 -17.83 -9.01 6.98
N MET A 101 -17.53 -9.18 5.69
CA MET A 101 -18.45 -8.72 4.64
C MET A 101 -19.78 -9.50 4.60
N GLY A 102 -19.85 -10.70 5.19
CA GLY A 102 -21.07 -11.51 5.27
C GLY A 102 -21.71 -11.75 3.90
N THR A 103 -22.97 -11.37 3.76
CA THR A 103 -23.73 -11.50 2.50
C THR A 103 -23.44 -10.40 1.47
N ASN A 104 -22.70 -9.34 1.84
CA ASN A 104 -22.33 -8.28 0.88
C ASN A 104 -21.39 -8.81 -0.20
N SER A 105 -21.40 -8.14 -1.33
CA SER A 105 -20.64 -8.55 -2.54
C SER A 105 -19.31 -7.85 -2.72
N VAL A 106 -19.12 -6.72 -2.04
CA VAL A 106 -17.88 -5.92 -2.09
C VAL A 106 -17.45 -5.50 -0.70
N LEU A 107 -16.16 -5.67 -0.39
CA LEU A 107 -15.51 -5.15 0.81
C LEU A 107 -14.57 -4.01 0.43
N ILE A 108 -14.71 -2.88 1.10
CA ILE A 108 -13.83 -1.71 0.96
C ILE A 108 -13.20 -1.33 2.29
N THR A 109 -11.99 -0.77 2.24
CA THR A 109 -11.23 -0.38 3.43
C THR A 109 -11.09 1.13 3.51
N SER A 110 -11.54 1.74 4.63
CA SER A 110 -11.35 3.17 4.88
C SER A 110 -9.89 3.47 5.27
N HIS A 111 -9.37 4.63 4.85
CA HIS A 111 -8.08 5.13 5.34
C HIS A 111 -8.07 5.36 6.84
N ARG A 112 -9.20 5.72 7.43
CA ARG A 112 -9.30 6.05 8.86
C ARG A 112 -8.22 7.06 9.28
N TYR A 113 -8.03 8.10 8.47
CA TYR A 113 -7.00 9.10 8.71
C TYR A 113 -6.97 9.61 10.14
N THR A 114 -5.78 9.76 10.71
CA THR A 114 -5.57 10.62 11.86
C THR A 114 -5.96 12.05 11.46
N LYS A 115 -6.68 12.75 12.30
CA LYS A 115 -7.27 14.07 11.97
C LYS A 115 -6.26 15.07 11.38
N GLU A 116 -5.01 15.05 11.88
CA GLU A 116 -3.95 15.93 11.37
C GLU A 116 -3.44 15.54 9.98
N TYR A 117 -3.78 14.36 9.52
CA TYR A 117 -3.31 13.78 8.24
C TYR A 117 -4.47 13.48 7.27
N ASP A 118 -5.65 13.99 7.57
CA ASP A 118 -6.83 13.77 6.74
C ASP A 118 -6.63 14.35 5.34
N GLN A 119 -6.71 13.48 4.35
CA GLN A 119 -6.61 13.79 2.94
C GLN A 119 -7.83 13.28 2.15
N SER A 120 -8.96 13.08 2.85
CA SER A 120 -10.19 12.56 2.23
C SER A 120 -10.64 13.40 1.04
N ASP A 121 -10.44 14.72 1.09
CA ASP A 121 -10.79 15.62 -0.02
C ASP A 121 -9.92 15.39 -1.26
N VAL A 122 -8.67 15.00 -1.09
CA VAL A 122 -7.69 14.78 -2.17
C VAL A 122 -7.72 13.32 -2.60
N SER A 123 -7.36 12.41 -1.69
CA SER A 123 -7.10 11.01 -1.99
C SER A 123 -8.31 10.09 -1.80
N GLY A 124 -9.39 10.59 -1.22
CA GLY A 124 -10.58 9.80 -0.93
C GLY A 124 -10.62 9.26 0.50
N LYS A 125 -11.83 8.93 0.93
CA LYS A 125 -12.10 8.29 2.23
C LYS A 125 -11.55 6.87 2.28
N TYR A 126 -11.60 6.16 1.14
CA TYR A 126 -11.27 4.74 1.04
C TYR A 126 -9.91 4.52 0.37
N CYS A 127 -9.26 3.41 0.74
CA CYS A 127 -7.98 2.97 0.20
C CYS A 127 -8.16 1.64 -0.55
N VAL A 128 -7.52 1.51 -1.69
CA VAL A 128 -7.56 0.29 -2.50
C VAL A 128 -6.76 -0.87 -1.88
N GLN A 129 -5.89 -0.60 -0.94
CA GLN A 129 -4.91 -1.52 -0.34
C GLN A 129 -5.41 -2.94 -0.02
N PHE A 130 -6.71 -3.11 0.33
CA PHE A 130 -7.35 -4.39 0.63
C PHE A 130 -8.83 -4.29 0.29
N MET A 131 -9.24 -4.91 -0.81
CA MET A 131 -10.60 -4.88 -1.31
C MET A 131 -11.00 -6.27 -1.82
N THR A 132 -12.20 -6.73 -1.47
CA THR A 132 -12.72 -8.03 -1.93
C THR A 132 -13.94 -7.85 -2.81
N PHE A 133 -14.00 -8.59 -3.92
CA PHE A 133 -15.15 -8.64 -4.82
C PHE A 133 -15.60 -10.10 -4.97
N LYS A 134 -16.90 -10.38 -4.76
CA LYS A 134 -17.51 -11.66 -5.07
C LYS A 134 -17.95 -11.71 -6.52
N ASN A 135 -17.90 -12.88 -7.11
CA ASN A 135 -18.43 -13.17 -8.43
C ASN A 135 -19.98 -13.29 -8.39
N THR A 136 -20.63 -12.21 -8.03
CA THR A 136 -22.08 -12.04 -8.01
C THR A 136 -22.48 -10.92 -8.96
N PRO A 137 -23.71 -10.86 -9.45
CA PRO A 137 -24.17 -9.75 -10.31
C PRO A 137 -23.86 -8.37 -9.73
N GLU A 138 -24.07 -8.19 -8.42
CA GLU A 138 -23.85 -6.92 -7.70
C GLU A 138 -22.34 -6.62 -7.61
N GLY A 139 -21.53 -7.60 -7.20
CA GLY A 139 -20.07 -7.43 -7.08
C GLY A 139 -19.41 -7.10 -8.42
N MET A 140 -19.80 -7.83 -9.47
CA MET A 140 -19.28 -7.61 -10.82
C MET A 140 -19.76 -6.29 -11.42
N ALA A 141 -20.94 -5.80 -11.08
CA ALA A 141 -21.42 -4.48 -11.52
C ALA A 141 -20.58 -3.34 -10.92
N VAL A 142 -20.23 -3.40 -9.65
CA VAL A 142 -19.32 -2.43 -8.99
C VAL A 142 -17.93 -2.49 -9.65
N LEU A 143 -17.41 -3.70 -9.83
CA LEU A 143 -16.07 -3.92 -10.40
C LEU A 143 -15.98 -3.42 -11.85
N ASP A 144 -16.98 -3.71 -12.69
CA ASP A 144 -17.01 -3.26 -14.10
C ASP A 144 -17.07 -1.73 -14.18
N TRP A 145 -17.89 -1.08 -13.35
CA TRP A 145 -17.96 0.37 -13.28
C TRP A 145 -16.61 0.99 -12.89
N TRP A 146 -15.96 0.46 -11.82
CA TRP A 146 -14.68 0.96 -11.36
C TRP A 146 -13.58 0.74 -12.39
N ARG A 147 -13.56 -0.44 -13.04
CA ARG A 147 -12.62 -0.75 -14.11
C ARG A 147 -12.72 0.21 -15.27
N LYS A 148 -13.94 0.51 -15.75
CA LYS A 148 -14.17 1.47 -16.81
C LYS A 148 -13.70 2.87 -16.43
N ALA A 149 -14.03 3.31 -15.22
CA ALA A 149 -13.60 4.61 -14.70
C ALA A 149 -12.07 4.74 -14.62
N CYS A 150 -11.36 3.70 -14.14
CA CYS A 150 -9.90 3.71 -14.09
C CYS A 150 -9.25 3.69 -15.49
N ILE A 151 -9.79 2.95 -16.44
CA ILE A 151 -9.29 2.93 -17.82
C ILE A 151 -9.49 4.32 -18.47
N GLU A 152 -10.65 4.94 -18.28
CA GLU A 152 -10.95 6.26 -18.81
C GLU A 152 -10.03 7.31 -18.20
N TRP A 153 -9.94 7.37 -16.88
CA TRP A 153 -9.11 8.36 -16.19
C TRP A 153 -8.52 7.78 -14.89
N CYS A 154 -7.18 7.75 -14.78
CA CYS A 154 -6.48 7.36 -13.56
C CYS A 154 -5.09 8.02 -13.55
N PHE A 155 -4.98 9.20 -12.91
CA PHE A 155 -3.75 9.98 -12.87
C PHE A 155 -3.40 10.39 -11.43
N GLY A 156 -2.12 10.64 -11.17
CA GLY A 156 -1.58 11.08 -9.88
C GLY A 156 -1.78 12.57 -9.59
N ARG A 157 -2.93 13.12 -9.97
CA ARG A 157 -3.32 14.50 -9.74
C ARG A 157 -4.80 14.61 -9.42
N VAL A 158 -5.18 15.67 -8.73
CA VAL A 158 -6.60 15.97 -8.51
C VAL A 158 -7.15 16.70 -9.74
N GLU A 159 -8.22 16.17 -10.34
CA GLU A 159 -8.90 16.75 -11.47
C GLU A 159 -10.37 16.33 -11.46
N ASP A 160 -11.29 17.29 -11.45
CA ASP A 160 -12.74 17.06 -11.46
C ASP A 160 -13.22 16.07 -10.37
N GLY A 161 -12.67 16.17 -9.16
CA GLY A 161 -13.02 15.29 -8.05
C GLY A 161 -12.45 13.87 -8.17
N LYS A 162 -11.54 13.60 -9.11
CA LYS A 162 -10.85 12.32 -9.32
C LYS A 162 -9.43 12.36 -8.80
N PHE A 163 -8.92 11.23 -8.36
CA PHE A 163 -7.53 11.03 -7.98
C PHE A 163 -7.19 9.53 -7.99
N GLY A 164 -6.27 9.13 -8.86
CA GLY A 164 -5.87 7.72 -9.00
C GLY A 164 -7.05 6.79 -9.25
N ASP A 165 -6.95 5.59 -8.75
CA ASP A 165 -8.00 4.56 -8.75
C ASP A 165 -8.90 4.63 -7.50
N GLN A 166 -8.39 5.18 -6.40
CA GLN A 166 -9.02 5.11 -5.09
C GLN A 166 -10.14 6.13 -4.87
N LYS A 167 -10.11 7.31 -5.49
CA LYS A 167 -11.15 8.33 -5.28
C LYS A 167 -12.52 7.88 -5.78
N TYR A 168 -12.56 7.01 -6.76
CA TYR A 168 -13.80 6.39 -7.25
C TYR A 168 -14.50 5.53 -6.19
N VAL A 169 -13.76 4.93 -5.25
CA VAL A 169 -14.31 4.07 -4.19
C VAL A 169 -15.24 4.84 -3.26
N ASP A 170 -15.08 6.17 -3.14
CA ASP A 170 -15.96 7.03 -2.35
C ASP A 170 -17.43 6.98 -2.84
N GLU A 171 -17.67 6.65 -4.10
CA GLU A 171 -19.00 6.55 -4.69
C GLU A 171 -19.66 5.18 -4.53
N PHE A 172 -18.92 4.13 -4.14
CA PHE A 172 -19.43 2.75 -4.17
C PHE A 172 -20.69 2.58 -3.33
N GLN A 173 -20.70 3.05 -2.07
CA GLN A 173 -21.85 2.87 -1.16
C GLN A 173 -23.07 3.72 -1.54
N THR A 174 -22.88 4.82 -2.27
CA THR A 174 -23.99 5.66 -2.72
C THR A 174 -24.53 5.21 -4.07
N ARG A 175 -23.71 4.58 -4.89
CA ARG A 175 -24.04 4.16 -6.24
C ARG A 175 -24.57 2.71 -6.31
N PHE A 176 -24.10 1.85 -5.39
CA PHE A 176 -24.39 0.42 -5.44
C PHE A 176 -24.82 -0.13 -4.09
N SER A 177 -25.66 -1.18 -4.12
CA SER A 177 -25.97 -2.02 -2.95
C SER A 177 -24.89 -3.10 -2.75
N GLY A 178 -24.88 -3.72 -1.56
CA GLY A 178 -23.99 -4.85 -1.27
C GLY A 178 -22.52 -4.47 -1.07
N VAL A 179 -22.22 -3.20 -0.74
CA VAL A 179 -20.87 -2.71 -0.41
C VAL A 179 -20.72 -2.58 1.09
N HIS A 180 -19.80 -3.33 1.67
CA HIS A 180 -19.45 -3.31 3.09
C HIS A 180 -18.16 -2.53 3.34
N GLU A 181 -18.20 -1.56 4.25
CA GLU A 181 -16.99 -0.88 4.75
C GLU A 181 -16.43 -1.66 5.94
N LEU A 182 -15.17 -2.11 5.84
CA LEU A 182 -14.48 -2.85 6.88
C LEU A 182 -14.46 -2.12 8.22
N LYS A 183 -14.94 -2.78 9.28
CA LYS A 183 -14.96 -2.25 10.65
C LYS A 183 -13.86 -2.79 11.54
N HIS A 184 -13.22 -3.90 11.15
CA HIS A 184 -12.13 -4.51 11.90
C HIS A 184 -10.90 -3.59 11.85
N LEU A 185 -10.48 -3.07 13.02
CA LEU A 185 -9.39 -2.07 13.11
C LEU A 185 -8.02 -2.63 12.71
N GLY A 186 -7.81 -3.94 12.84
CA GLY A 186 -6.56 -4.60 12.46
C GLY A 186 -6.33 -4.71 10.95
N GLY A 187 -7.35 -4.47 10.14
CA GLY A 187 -7.22 -4.34 8.69
C GLY A 187 -7.08 -2.88 8.28
N GLY A 188 -5.96 -2.50 7.65
CA GLY A 188 -5.72 -1.14 7.15
C GLY A 188 -4.94 -0.22 8.07
N VAL A 189 -4.13 -0.77 8.98
CA VAL A 189 -3.15 0.02 9.73
C VAL A 189 -2.02 0.46 8.79
N ALA A 190 -1.72 1.76 8.78
CA ALA A 190 -0.82 2.38 7.82
C ALA A 190 -0.25 3.70 8.37
N PRO A 191 0.72 4.34 7.68
CA PRO A 191 1.35 5.59 8.14
C PRO A 191 0.37 6.72 8.46
N TRP A 192 -0.74 6.79 7.75
CA TRP A 192 -1.74 7.87 7.89
C TRP A 192 -2.69 7.74 9.08
N ASN A 193 -2.70 6.57 9.76
CA ASN A 193 -3.62 6.32 10.86
C ASN A 193 -2.97 5.67 12.11
N VAL A 194 -1.73 5.21 12.01
CA VAL A 194 -1.04 4.47 13.10
C VAL A 194 -0.90 5.28 14.39
N GLN A 195 -1.01 6.61 14.32
CA GLN A 195 -0.93 7.51 15.48
C GLN A 195 -2.12 7.37 16.42
N GLN A 196 -3.24 6.81 15.94
CA GLN A 196 -4.47 6.60 16.72
C GLN A 196 -4.41 5.35 17.59
N TYR A 197 -3.36 4.53 17.43
CA TYR A 197 -3.27 3.23 18.07
C TYR A 197 -2.02 3.12 18.95
N THR A 198 -2.11 2.31 20.00
CA THR A 198 -0.96 1.74 20.70
C THR A 198 -0.88 0.25 20.38
N PHE A 199 0.33 -0.31 20.43
CA PHE A 199 0.55 -1.73 20.11
C PHE A 199 1.34 -2.41 21.22
N SER A 200 1.06 -3.70 21.40
CA SER A 200 1.81 -4.61 22.27
C SER A 200 2.02 -5.93 21.54
N SER A 201 3.13 -6.60 21.83
CA SER A 201 3.42 -7.93 21.32
C SER A 201 3.38 -8.93 22.47
N LYS A 202 2.62 -10.01 22.32
CA LYS A 202 2.54 -11.12 23.26
C LYS A 202 2.30 -12.42 22.49
N ASP A 203 3.08 -13.46 22.82
CA ASP A 203 2.94 -14.80 22.21
C ASP A 203 2.93 -14.73 20.66
N GLU A 204 3.89 -13.96 20.08
CA GLU A 204 4.05 -13.72 18.64
C GLU A 204 2.87 -12.97 17.96
N LYS A 205 1.84 -12.60 18.74
CA LYS A 205 0.71 -11.82 18.25
C LYS A 205 0.89 -10.35 18.56
N ILE A 206 0.53 -9.50 17.61
CA ILE A 206 0.50 -8.05 17.80
C ILE A 206 -0.95 -7.62 18.04
N ARG A 207 -1.18 -7.03 19.20
CA ARG A 207 -2.46 -6.41 19.54
C ARG A 207 -2.36 -4.90 19.47
N GLY A 208 -3.34 -4.31 18.82
CA GLY A 208 -3.57 -2.88 18.79
C GLY A 208 -4.68 -2.46 19.76
N LYS A 209 -4.59 -1.24 20.23
CA LYS A 209 -5.65 -0.59 21.01
C LYS A 209 -5.86 0.82 20.49
N GLU A 210 -7.08 1.13 20.09
CA GLU A 210 -7.46 2.49 19.70
C GLU A 210 -7.46 3.41 20.91
N ILE A 211 -6.74 4.53 20.83
CA ILE A 211 -6.50 5.42 21.98
C ILE A 211 -7.79 6.06 22.48
N VAL A 212 -8.67 6.48 21.57
CA VAL A 212 -9.89 7.22 21.91
C VAL A 212 -10.98 6.31 22.47
N SER A 213 -11.29 5.22 21.78
CA SER A 213 -12.39 4.31 22.20
C SER A 213 -11.94 3.27 23.22
N GLY A 214 -10.63 3.00 23.30
CA GLY A 214 -10.09 1.88 24.07
C GLY A 214 -10.33 0.51 23.44
N LYS A 215 -10.90 0.42 22.23
CA LYS A 215 -11.19 -0.83 21.54
C LYS A 215 -9.89 -1.55 21.19
N GLU A 216 -9.78 -2.80 21.60
CA GLU A 216 -8.65 -3.67 21.29
C GLU A 216 -8.93 -4.48 20.02
N PHE A 217 -7.87 -4.84 19.30
CA PHE A 217 -7.95 -5.63 18.07
C PHE A 217 -6.65 -6.40 17.83
N ASP A 218 -6.75 -7.54 17.18
CA ASP A 218 -5.58 -8.23 16.65
C ASP A 218 -5.16 -7.55 15.34
N LEU A 219 -3.86 -7.24 15.18
CA LEU A 219 -3.35 -6.69 13.93
C LEU A 219 -3.39 -7.76 12.85
N VAL A 220 -4.01 -7.44 11.71
CA VAL A 220 -4.06 -8.34 10.57
C VAL A 220 -2.96 -8.02 9.58
N PHE A 221 -2.81 -6.75 9.18
CA PHE A 221 -1.71 -6.31 8.34
C PHE A 221 -1.31 -4.87 8.62
N PHE A 222 -0.06 -4.57 8.28
CA PHE A 222 0.46 -3.19 8.20
C PHE A 222 0.83 -2.88 6.75
N HIS A 223 0.38 -1.72 6.24
CA HIS A 223 0.70 -1.22 4.91
C HIS A 223 1.85 -0.21 5.00
N PHE A 224 3.00 -0.51 4.41
CA PHE A 224 4.23 0.30 4.50
C PHE A 224 4.29 1.38 3.41
N HIS A 225 3.17 2.02 3.16
CA HIS A 225 3.05 3.04 2.13
C HIS A 225 4.16 4.09 2.20
N GLY A 226 4.81 4.33 1.05
CA GLY A 226 5.82 5.34 0.89
C GLY A 226 7.21 4.97 1.41
N LEU A 227 7.44 3.73 1.88
CA LEU A 227 8.78 3.24 2.19
C LEU A 227 9.63 3.21 0.91
N LYS A 228 10.83 3.78 0.96
CA LYS A 228 11.73 3.84 -0.19
C LYS A 228 13.17 3.60 0.22
N PHE A 229 13.87 2.85 -0.62
CA PHE A 229 15.32 2.71 -0.55
C PHE A 229 15.99 3.75 -1.45
N TYR A 230 17.05 4.34 -0.95
CA TYR A 230 17.84 5.36 -1.62
C TYR A 230 19.30 4.94 -1.70
N GLU A 231 20.11 5.67 -2.48
CA GLU A 231 21.55 5.47 -2.52
C GLU A 231 22.18 5.64 -1.12
N ASN A 232 23.39 5.07 -0.96
CA ASN A 232 24.19 5.12 0.27
C ASN A 232 23.50 4.48 1.50
N ASN A 233 22.73 3.42 1.27
CA ASN A 233 22.02 2.68 2.33
C ASN A 233 21.05 3.54 3.17
N ILE A 234 20.46 4.54 2.55
CA ILE A 234 19.42 5.35 3.20
C ILE A 234 18.06 4.74 2.94
N VAL A 235 17.24 4.63 3.97
CA VAL A 235 15.84 4.20 3.88
C VAL A 235 14.94 5.32 4.40
N GLY A 236 13.99 5.74 3.59
CA GLY A 236 12.89 6.61 4.02
C GLY A 236 11.68 5.74 4.41
N LEU A 237 11.18 5.89 5.62
CA LEU A 237 10.09 5.04 6.14
C LEU A 237 8.74 5.37 5.52
N THR A 238 8.52 6.65 5.26
CA THR A 238 7.32 7.19 4.60
C THR A 238 7.66 8.57 4.06
N GLY A 239 6.75 9.20 3.31
CA GLY A 239 6.93 10.59 2.92
C GLY A 239 6.97 11.54 4.13
N GLU A 240 7.18 12.83 3.89
CA GLU A 240 7.30 13.87 4.93
C GLU A 240 5.98 14.16 5.66
N LEU A 241 4.88 13.55 5.20
CA LEU A 241 3.54 13.89 5.66
C LEU A 241 3.19 13.30 7.02
N TYR A 242 3.59 12.06 7.29
CA TYR A 242 3.15 11.30 8.46
C TYR A 242 4.25 11.18 9.51
N GLU A 243 3.94 11.46 10.78
CA GLU A 243 4.86 11.23 11.89
C GLU A 243 4.79 9.77 12.35
N ILE A 244 5.92 9.06 12.29
CA ILE A 244 6.06 7.68 12.76
C ILE A 244 6.83 7.67 14.08
N ARG A 245 6.16 7.31 15.17
CA ARG A 245 6.77 7.23 16.51
C ARG A 245 7.84 6.14 16.54
N LYS A 246 8.83 6.28 17.44
CA LYS A 246 9.96 5.34 17.56
C LYS A 246 9.51 3.91 17.85
N GLU A 247 8.47 3.73 18.65
CA GLU A 247 7.89 2.42 18.98
C GLU A 247 7.37 1.73 17.71
N ILE A 248 6.71 2.48 16.82
CA ILE A 248 6.20 2.01 15.53
C ILE A 248 7.35 1.69 14.58
N GLN A 249 8.39 2.52 14.56
CA GLN A 249 9.59 2.26 13.76
C GLN A 249 10.24 0.93 14.19
N SER A 250 10.44 0.72 15.49
CA SER A 250 11.09 -0.48 16.03
C SER A 250 10.22 -1.73 15.88
N MET A 251 8.91 -1.61 16.04
CA MET A 251 8.01 -2.77 16.00
C MET A 251 7.68 -3.21 14.57
N PHE A 252 7.56 -2.28 13.61
CA PHE A 252 7.09 -2.57 12.27
C PHE A 252 8.13 -2.30 11.18
N TYR A 253 8.69 -1.10 11.14
CA TYR A 253 9.51 -0.68 10.00
C TYR A 253 10.87 -1.38 9.96
N PHE A 254 11.60 -1.44 11.07
CA PHE A 254 12.92 -2.06 11.07
C PHE A 254 12.86 -3.57 10.78
N PRO A 255 11.96 -4.35 11.38
CA PRO A 255 11.79 -5.74 10.98
C PRO A 255 11.40 -5.92 9.50
N TYR A 256 10.53 -5.06 8.97
CA TYR A 256 10.14 -5.12 7.57
C TYR A 256 11.30 -4.81 6.62
N ILE A 257 12.12 -3.80 6.94
CA ILE A 257 13.34 -3.47 6.19
C ILE A 257 14.34 -4.64 6.24
N ASP A 258 14.51 -5.30 7.40
CA ASP A 258 15.35 -6.49 7.52
C ASP A 258 14.86 -7.62 6.60
N LEU A 259 13.54 -7.88 6.55
CA LEU A 259 12.94 -8.87 5.65
C LEU A 259 13.14 -8.51 4.17
N LEU A 260 12.94 -7.26 3.77
CA LEU A 260 13.18 -6.81 2.40
C LEU A 260 14.65 -6.98 1.99
N ASN A 261 15.58 -6.66 2.87
CA ASN A 261 17.01 -6.85 2.60
C ASN A 261 17.43 -8.32 2.59
N ALA A 262 16.79 -9.17 3.39
CA ALA A 262 17.00 -10.62 3.32
C ALA A 262 16.49 -11.16 1.97
N SER A 263 15.28 -10.77 1.56
CA SER A 263 14.71 -11.14 0.25
C SER A 263 15.58 -10.65 -0.91
N LYS A 264 16.09 -9.41 -0.84
CA LYS A 264 17.03 -8.87 -1.82
C LYS A 264 18.27 -9.76 -1.98
N LYS A 265 18.89 -10.20 -0.86
CA LYS A 265 20.06 -11.09 -0.91
C LYS A 265 19.74 -12.42 -1.62
N ILE A 266 18.56 -12.99 -1.37
CA ILE A 266 18.11 -14.23 -2.01
C ILE A 266 17.92 -14.01 -3.53
N ILE A 267 17.25 -12.93 -3.92
CA ILE A 267 16.98 -12.60 -5.33
C ILE A 267 18.28 -12.34 -6.09
N HIS A 268 19.24 -11.64 -5.48
CA HIS A 268 20.53 -11.31 -6.11
C HIS A 268 21.42 -12.53 -6.43
N VAL A 269 21.11 -13.71 -5.88
CA VAL A 269 21.80 -14.95 -6.29
C VAL A 269 21.54 -15.24 -7.77
N ASP A 270 20.31 -15.01 -8.22
CA ASP A 270 19.87 -15.34 -9.57
C ASP A 270 19.79 -14.10 -10.49
N VAL A 271 19.48 -12.93 -9.92
CA VAL A 271 19.28 -11.67 -10.65
C VAL A 271 20.24 -10.62 -10.09
N LYS A 272 21.42 -10.46 -10.72
CA LYS A 272 22.52 -9.62 -10.19
C LYS A 272 22.40 -8.15 -10.55
N ASP A 273 21.80 -7.83 -11.68
CA ASP A 273 21.85 -6.49 -12.28
C ASP A 273 20.62 -5.62 -11.93
N VAL A 274 19.71 -6.13 -11.10
CA VAL A 274 18.49 -5.42 -10.70
C VAL A 274 18.44 -5.30 -9.18
N ASP A 275 18.14 -4.12 -8.67
CA ASP A 275 17.81 -3.93 -7.25
C ASP A 275 16.30 -4.20 -7.03
N PRO A 276 15.92 -5.33 -6.42
CA PRO A 276 14.50 -5.67 -6.22
C PRO A 276 13.79 -4.74 -5.22
N ASN A 277 14.54 -4.02 -4.37
CA ASN A 277 13.96 -3.02 -3.49
C ASN A 277 13.70 -1.68 -4.21
N GLY A 278 14.16 -1.57 -5.47
CA GLY A 278 14.20 -0.32 -6.18
C GLY A 278 15.21 0.66 -5.58
N ASN A 279 15.64 1.63 -6.38
CA ASN A 279 16.49 2.72 -5.91
C ASN A 279 15.88 4.03 -6.38
N ALA A 280 15.40 4.82 -5.44
CA ALA A 280 14.80 6.12 -5.70
C ALA A 280 15.86 7.23 -5.96
N GLY A 281 17.10 6.84 -6.24
CA GLY A 281 18.23 7.75 -6.45
C GLY A 281 18.73 8.37 -5.14
N PHE A 282 19.20 9.60 -5.22
CA PHE A 282 19.61 10.30 -4.00
C PHE A 282 18.42 10.63 -3.13
N ALA A 283 18.52 10.30 -1.84
CA ALA A 283 17.52 10.75 -0.89
C ALA A 283 17.37 12.28 -1.03
N PRO A 284 16.16 12.83 -0.92
CA PRO A 284 15.96 14.28 -0.91
C PRO A 284 16.80 14.95 0.19
N TYR A 285 17.29 14.15 1.12
CA TYR A 285 18.22 14.46 2.18
C TYR A 285 19.65 14.09 1.77
N LYS A 286 20.44 15.08 1.34
CA LYS A 286 21.91 14.91 1.25
C LYS A 286 22.49 15.00 2.67
N PRO A 287 23.43 14.11 3.07
CA PRO A 287 24.24 14.34 4.26
C PRO A 287 24.92 15.70 4.12
N LEU A 288 24.73 16.54 5.05
CA LEU A 288 24.85 17.97 5.11
C LEU A 288 26.19 18.53 4.63
N GLY A 289 26.19 19.15 3.46
CA GLY A 289 27.09 20.27 3.20
C GLY A 289 26.52 21.56 3.83
N PHE A 290 27.39 22.44 4.31
CA PHE A 290 27.03 23.69 5.00
C PHE A 290 26.00 24.56 4.24
N SER A 291 26.02 24.54 2.89
CA SER A 291 25.06 25.27 2.05
C SER A 291 23.63 24.73 2.10
N LEU A 292 23.46 23.43 2.37
CA LEU A 292 22.14 22.80 2.49
C LEU A 292 21.53 23.08 3.87
N LEU A 293 22.37 23.09 4.93
CA LEU A 293 21.97 23.55 6.27
C LEU A 293 21.46 24.98 6.22
N LEU A 294 22.14 25.86 5.48
CA LEU A 294 21.74 27.26 5.36
C LEU A 294 20.42 27.40 4.57
N ARG A 295 20.22 26.63 3.47
CA ARG A 295 18.96 26.61 2.73
C ARG A 295 17.82 26.06 3.56
N PHE A 296 18.05 25.02 4.34
CA PHE A 296 17.08 24.45 5.28
C PHE A 296 16.72 25.45 6.41
N TYR A 297 17.72 26.12 6.95
CA TYR A 297 17.53 27.15 7.96
C TYR A 297 16.72 28.33 7.42
N LEU A 298 17.01 28.79 6.21
CA LEU A 298 16.31 29.88 5.54
C LEU A 298 14.90 29.51 5.09
N SER A 299 14.67 28.27 4.62
CA SER A 299 13.33 27.79 4.29
C SER A 299 12.49 27.56 5.55
N GLY A 300 13.10 27.10 6.64
CA GLY A 300 12.46 26.97 7.95
C GLY A 300 12.09 28.31 8.57
N LEU A 301 12.91 29.35 8.38
CA LEU A 301 12.59 30.73 8.78
C LEU A 301 11.42 31.30 7.98
N LYS A 302 11.37 31.06 6.66
CA LYS A 302 10.26 31.50 5.82
C LYS A 302 8.92 30.85 6.20
N GLN A 303 8.95 29.56 6.57
CA GLN A 303 7.78 28.81 7.01
C GLN A 303 7.41 29.07 8.49
N SER A 304 8.40 29.39 9.35
CA SER A 304 8.14 29.80 10.75
C SER A 304 7.44 31.15 10.85
N LEU A 305 7.62 32.03 9.88
CA LEU A 305 6.88 33.31 9.81
C LEU A 305 5.42 33.12 9.35
N THR A 306 5.12 31.99 8.68
CA THR A 306 3.75 31.65 8.26
C THR A 306 3.03 30.68 9.21
N ASN A 307 3.76 29.99 10.12
CA ASN A 307 3.20 29.00 11.04
C ASN A 307 3.74 29.19 12.46
N ILE A 308 3.26 30.18 13.18
CA ILE A 308 3.62 30.46 14.58
C ILE A 308 3.32 29.27 15.53
N PHE A 309 2.59 28.24 15.10
CA PHE A 309 2.23 27.04 15.87
C PHE A 309 2.64 25.70 15.25
N GLY A 310 3.48 25.67 14.22
CA GLY A 310 3.89 24.43 13.54
C GLY A 310 5.17 23.82 14.11
N LYS A 311 5.16 22.53 14.44
CA LYS A 311 6.37 21.72 14.73
C LYS A 311 7.35 21.87 13.58
N SER A 312 8.62 22.19 13.88
CA SER A 312 9.63 22.55 12.86
C SER A 312 9.81 21.45 11.80
N LEU A 313 9.86 21.84 10.52
CA LEU A 313 10.18 21.01 9.37
C LEU A 313 11.42 20.11 9.60
N LYS A 314 12.41 20.64 10.31
CA LYS A 314 13.64 19.95 10.72
C LYS A 314 13.40 18.68 11.54
N LYS A 315 12.37 18.65 12.41
CA LYS A 315 12.01 17.49 13.22
C LYS A 315 11.34 16.40 12.38
N ARG A 316 10.55 16.76 11.37
CA ARG A 316 9.86 15.81 10.48
C ARG A 316 10.82 15.09 9.53
N ILE A 317 11.76 15.79 8.93
CA ILE A 317 12.71 15.21 7.95
C ILE A 317 13.71 14.27 8.63
N LEU A 318 14.24 14.63 9.81
CA LEU A 318 15.25 13.83 10.51
C LEU A 318 14.71 12.53 11.12
N HIS A 319 13.40 12.42 11.34
CA HIS A 319 12.80 11.25 11.96
C HIS A 319 12.39 10.14 10.99
N HIS A 320 12.46 10.36 9.67
CA HIS A 320 11.93 9.43 8.68
C HIS A 320 13.00 8.82 7.75
N TYR A 321 14.25 9.28 7.82
CA TYR A 321 15.36 8.75 7.05
C TYR A 321 16.40 8.09 7.96
N PHE A 322 16.78 6.88 7.66
CA PHE A 322 17.73 6.09 8.43
C PHE A 322 18.87 5.60 7.55
N PHE A 323 20.10 5.61 8.10
CA PHE A 323 21.21 4.88 7.53
C PHE A 323 21.09 3.42 7.94
N TYR A 324 20.98 2.54 6.98
CA TYR A 324 20.92 1.11 7.19
C TYR A 324 22.31 0.50 6.96
N ASN A 325 23.05 0.34 8.03
CA ASN A 325 24.38 -0.28 8.04
C ASN A 325 24.30 -1.67 8.67
N LYS A 326 23.73 -2.62 7.95
CA LYS A 326 23.84 -4.04 8.33
C LYS A 326 24.34 -4.90 7.18
#